data_992307c388d7dbedf6441493203579e8
#
_entry.id   992307c388d7dbedf6441493203579e8
#
_cell.length_a   1.000
_cell.length_b   1.000
_cell.length_c   1.000
_cell.angle_alpha   90.00
_cell.angle_beta   90.00
_cell.angle_gamma   90.00
#
_symmetry.space_group_name_H-M   'P 1'
#
loop_
_entity.id
_entity.type
_entity.pdbx_description
1 polymer ?
#
loop_
_entity_poly.entity_id
_entity_poly.type
_entity_poly.pdbx_seq_one_letter_code
_entity_poly.pdbx_strand_id
1 'polypeptide(L)'
;VTSGNIYVAGRNITNLNGKELNKFRREELGFIFQDFNLLDTLTAYENIALALSIQGVKPDEIDARIREVARELDIESVLKKYPYEMSGGQKQRVASARAIITEPKLILADEPTGALDSKSSKMLLEKISYLNIKNMATILMVTHDAFTASYASRVIFIKDGRIFNELLREGRNRKEFFDDIMDVVTMLGGELNDAF
;
A
#
# COMPACT_ATOMS: atom_id res chain seq x y z
N VAL A 1 -15.00 -10.56 11.37
CA VAL A 1 -15.36 -9.39 12.20
C VAL A 1 -16.15 -9.91 13.39
N THR A 2 -15.74 -9.52 14.60
CA THR A 2 -16.43 -9.96 15.85
C THR A 2 -17.78 -9.25 16.00
N SER A 3 -17.86 -7.98 15.56
CA SER A 3 -19.09 -7.18 15.54
C SER A 3 -18.93 -6.01 14.55
N GLY A 4 -20.05 -5.43 14.12
CA GLY A 4 -20.07 -4.30 13.19
C GLY A 4 -20.01 -4.73 11.72
N ASN A 5 -19.88 -3.74 10.83
CA ASN A 5 -19.87 -3.92 9.38
C ASN A 5 -18.68 -3.20 8.75
N ILE A 6 -18.13 -3.78 7.69
CA ILE A 6 -17.08 -3.18 6.86
C ILE A 6 -17.67 -2.92 5.47
N TYR A 7 -17.55 -1.68 5.00
CA TYR A 7 -18.01 -1.28 3.66
C TYR A 7 -16.81 -0.87 2.81
N VAL A 8 -16.72 -1.43 1.59
CA VAL A 8 -15.74 -1.04 0.57
C VAL A 8 -16.51 -0.62 -0.68
N ALA A 9 -16.30 0.60 -1.15
CA ALA A 9 -17.02 1.18 -2.27
C ALA A 9 -18.56 1.00 -2.16
N GLY A 10 -19.13 1.22 -0.96
CA GLY A 10 -20.55 1.08 -0.67
C GLY A 10 -21.06 -0.35 -0.50
N ARG A 11 -20.24 -1.38 -0.75
CA ARG A 11 -20.60 -2.80 -0.57
C ARG A 11 -20.21 -3.27 0.82
N ASN A 12 -21.15 -3.88 1.55
CA ASN A 12 -20.84 -4.56 2.81
C ASN A 12 -20.09 -5.86 2.52
N ILE A 13 -18.85 -5.94 3.01
CA ILE A 13 -17.96 -7.10 2.83
C ILE A 13 -17.94 -8.04 4.04
N THR A 14 -18.57 -7.67 5.14
CA THR A 14 -18.57 -8.44 6.39
C THR A 14 -19.17 -9.83 6.23
N ASN A 15 -20.19 -9.97 5.43
CA ASN A 15 -20.98 -11.17 5.25
C ASN A 15 -20.66 -11.95 3.96
N LEU A 16 -19.55 -11.60 3.27
CA LEU A 16 -19.15 -12.33 2.07
C LEU A 16 -18.78 -13.77 2.43
N ASN A 17 -19.37 -14.72 1.70
CA ASN A 17 -19.05 -16.14 1.84
C ASN A 17 -17.81 -16.53 1.00
N GLY A 18 -17.36 -17.81 1.14
CA GLY A 18 -16.08 -18.26 0.57
C GLY A 18 -15.85 -17.88 -0.90
N LYS A 19 -16.81 -18.08 -1.80
CA LYS A 19 -16.66 -17.74 -3.24
C LYS A 19 -16.65 -16.25 -3.48
N GLU A 20 -17.55 -15.52 -2.85
CA GLU A 20 -17.66 -14.07 -2.99
C GLU A 20 -16.48 -13.36 -2.34
N LEU A 21 -16.01 -13.83 -1.18
CA LEU A 21 -14.82 -13.32 -0.51
C LEU A 21 -13.56 -13.54 -1.37
N ASN A 22 -13.42 -14.71 -2.00
CA ASN A 22 -12.32 -14.98 -2.90
C ASN A 22 -12.37 -14.09 -4.15
N LYS A 23 -13.56 -13.84 -4.69
CA LYS A 23 -13.76 -12.90 -5.80
C LYS A 23 -13.37 -11.48 -5.38
N PHE A 24 -13.86 -11.00 -4.25
CA PHE A 24 -13.52 -9.68 -3.70
C PHE A 24 -12.00 -9.52 -3.52
N ARG A 25 -11.32 -10.50 -2.91
CA ARG A 25 -9.87 -10.46 -2.70
C ARG A 25 -9.09 -10.40 -4.00
N ARG A 26 -9.55 -11.10 -5.03
CA ARG A 26 -8.86 -11.17 -6.33
C ARG A 26 -9.07 -9.91 -7.18
N GLU A 27 -10.27 -9.31 -7.12
CA GLU A 27 -10.69 -8.27 -8.06
C GLU A 27 -10.70 -6.86 -7.46
N GLU A 28 -10.93 -6.73 -6.15
CA GLU A 28 -11.19 -5.43 -5.52
C GLU A 28 -10.13 -5.05 -4.45
N LEU A 29 -9.20 -5.96 -4.14
CA LEU A 29 -8.25 -5.77 -3.05
C LEU A 29 -6.81 -5.94 -3.54
N GLY A 30 -5.96 -4.96 -3.24
CA GLY A 30 -4.51 -5.03 -3.43
C GLY A 30 -3.79 -5.09 -2.08
N PHE A 31 -2.63 -5.76 -2.05
CA PHE A 31 -1.79 -5.84 -0.85
C PHE A 31 -0.35 -5.44 -1.15
N ILE A 32 0.19 -4.57 -0.31
CA ILE A 32 1.61 -4.20 -0.28
C ILE A 32 2.12 -4.57 1.11
N PHE A 33 3.07 -5.51 1.18
CA PHE A 33 3.64 -6.02 2.43
C PHE A 33 5.04 -5.46 2.66
N GLN A 34 5.47 -5.42 3.91
CA GLN A 34 6.83 -5.03 4.30
C GLN A 34 7.88 -5.94 3.67
N ASP A 35 7.66 -7.26 3.66
CA ASP A 35 8.60 -8.27 3.14
C ASP A 35 8.41 -8.56 1.64
N PHE A 36 7.77 -7.64 0.90
CA PHE A 36 7.53 -7.70 -0.55
C PHE A 36 6.62 -8.86 -1.00
N ASN A 37 6.75 -10.05 -0.42
CA ASN A 37 6.04 -11.29 -0.77
C ASN A 37 6.07 -11.60 -2.28
N LEU A 38 7.23 -11.39 -2.92
CA LEU A 38 7.47 -11.81 -4.28
C LEU A 38 7.83 -13.29 -4.33
N LEU A 39 7.44 -13.95 -5.42
CA LEU A 39 7.82 -15.32 -5.68
C LEU A 39 9.22 -15.34 -6.29
N ASP A 40 10.20 -15.92 -5.57
CA ASP A 40 11.60 -15.93 -5.96
C ASP A 40 11.88 -16.74 -7.25
N THR A 41 10.99 -17.66 -7.60
CA THR A 41 11.05 -18.47 -8.82
C THR A 41 10.52 -17.78 -10.06
N LEU A 42 9.94 -16.59 -9.91
CA LEU A 42 9.37 -15.78 -10.98
C LEU A 42 10.16 -14.47 -11.13
N THR A 43 10.31 -14.01 -12.34
CA THR A 43 10.83 -12.68 -12.65
C THR A 43 9.89 -11.58 -12.13
N ALA A 44 10.34 -10.32 -12.11
CA ALA A 44 9.48 -9.19 -11.78
C ALA A 44 8.25 -9.11 -12.69
N TYR A 45 8.44 -9.31 -14.00
CA TYR A 45 7.34 -9.37 -14.96
C TYR A 45 6.32 -10.44 -14.60
N GLU A 46 6.77 -11.66 -14.35
CA GLU A 46 5.89 -12.81 -14.03
C GLU A 46 5.18 -12.63 -12.68
N ASN A 47 5.84 -12.05 -11.67
CA ASN A 47 5.20 -11.69 -10.41
C ASN A 47 4.02 -10.72 -10.61
N ILE A 48 4.17 -9.74 -11.52
CA ILE A 48 3.11 -8.78 -11.83
C ILE A 48 2.04 -9.44 -12.71
N ALA A 49 2.45 -10.20 -13.74
CA ALA A 49 1.55 -10.90 -14.66
C ALA A 49 0.61 -11.87 -13.95
N LEU A 50 1.08 -12.50 -12.88
CA LEU A 50 0.31 -13.47 -12.10
C LEU A 50 -1.01 -12.87 -11.58
N ALA A 51 -1.00 -11.61 -11.12
CA ALA A 51 -2.20 -10.95 -10.62
C ALA A 51 -3.29 -10.81 -11.71
N LEU A 52 -2.90 -10.43 -12.92
CA LEU A 52 -3.81 -10.31 -14.06
C LEU A 52 -4.28 -11.68 -14.59
N SER A 53 -3.37 -12.67 -14.58
CA SER A 53 -3.70 -14.04 -14.98
C SER A 53 -4.75 -14.67 -14.05
N ILE A 54 -4.66 -14.44 -12.75
CA ILE A 54 -5.65 -14.90 -11.77
C ILE A 54 -7.02 -14.20 -11.98
N GLN A 55 -7.03 -12.96 -12.49
CA GLN A 55 -8.27 -12.27 -12.87
C GLN A 55 -8.84 -12.77 -14.21
N GLY A 56 -8.09 -13.55 -14.98
CA GLY A 56 -8.51 -14.05 -16.29
C GLY A 56 -8.35 -13.03 -17.42
N VAL A 57 -7.46 -12.04 -17.24
CA VAL A 57 -7.12 -11.07 -18.30
C VAL A 57 -6.44 -11.80 -19.47
N LYS A 58 -6.78 -11.42 -20.70
CA LYS A 58 -6.22 -12.04 -21.89
C LYS A 58 -4.72 -11.78 -22.02
N PRO A 59 -3.92 -12.75 -22.49
CA PRO A 59 -2.46 -12.62 -22.60
C PRO A 59 -1.99 -11.39 -23.36
N ASP A 60 -2.68 -11.02 -24.42
CA ASP A 60 -2.35 -9.86 -25.29
C ASP A 60 -2.50 -8.50 -24.57
N GLU A 61 -3.36 -8.43 -23.54
CA GLU A 61 -3.57 -7.23 -22.73
C GLU A 61 -2.57 -7.13 -21.58
N ILE A 62 -2.04 -8.26 -21.10
CA ILE A 62 -1.15 -8.34 -19.94
C ILE A 62 0.14 -7.54 -20.17
N ASP A 63 0.81 -7.74 -21.31
CA ASP A 63 2.10 -7.07 -21.60
C ASP A 63 1.95 -5.55 -21.65
N ALA A 64 0.91 -5.04 -22.29
CA ALA A 64 0.65 -3.60 -22.36
C ALA A 64 0.44 -2.98 -20.99
N ARG A 65 -0.38 -3.59 -20.12
CA ARG A 65 -0.64 -3.13 -18.76
C ARG A 65 0.63 -3.18 -17.88
N ILE A 66 1.43 -4.25 -18.00
CA ILE A 66 2.68 -4.37 -17.24
C ILE A 66 3.66 -3.28 -17.65
N ARG A 67 3.81 -2.99 -18.95
CA ARG A 67 4.71 -1.92 -19.40
C ARG A 67 4.27 -0.54 -18.93
N GLU A 68 2.97 -0.29 -18.87
CA GLU A 68 2.43 0.97 -18.35
C GLU A 68 2.78 1.15 -16.86
N VAL A 69 2.41 0.18 -16.02
CA VAL A 69 2.69 0.26 -14.57
C VAL A 69 4.19 0.24 -14.27
N ALA A 70 4.99 -0.46 -15.09
CA ALA A 70 6.43 -0.51 -14.92
C ALA A 70 7.09 0.85 -15.17
N ARG A 71 6.63 1.62 -16.15
CA ARG A 71 7.07 3.00 -16.37
C ARG A 71 6.68 3.91 -15.21
N GLU A 72 5.45 3.81 -14.74
CA GLU A 72 4.95 4.62 -13.62
C GLU A 72 5.76 4.39 -12.34
N LEU A 73 6.17 3.16 -12.07
CA LEU A 73 6.92 2.78 -10.87
C LEU A 73 8.44 2.74 -11.08
N ASP A 74 8.93 3.09 -12.26
CA ASP A 74 10.36 3.08 -12.60
C ASP A 74 11.01 1.71 -12.35
N ILE A 75 10.41 0.65 -12.91
CA ILE A 75 10.87 -0.74 -12.79
C ILE A 75 11.07 -1.44 -14.14
N GLU A 76 10.98 -0.73 -15.28
CA GLU A 76 11.15 -1.32 -16.62
C GLU A 76 12.47 -2.09 -16.74
N SER A 77 13.56 -1.53 -16.18
CA SER A 77 14.90 -2.11 -16.24
C SER A 77 15.06 -3.42 -15.46
N VAL A 78 14.12 -3.73 -14.57
CA VAL A 78 14.17 -4.92 -13.71
C VAL A 78 13.11 -5.98 -14.04
N LEU A 79 12.26 -5.75 -15.04
CA LEU A 79 11.19 -6.69 -15.39
C LEU A 79 11.66 -8.12 -15.66
N LYS A 80 12.87 -8.29 -16.19
CA LYS A 80 13.47 -9.60 -16.50
C LYS A 80 14.28 -10.19 -15.33
N LYS A 81 14.44 -9.47 -14.22
CA LYS A 81 15.21 -9.90 -13.06
C LYS A 81 14.35 -10.71 -12.10
N TYR A 82 15.01 -11.63 -11.41
CA TYR A 82 14.42 -12.33 -10.27
C TYR A 82 14.54 -11.50 -8.98
N PRO A 83 13.72 -11.77 -7.95
CA PRO A 83 13.75 -11.01 -6.69
C PRO A 83 15.15 -10.92 -6.06
N TYR A 84 15.93 -11.98 -6.09
CA TYR A 84 17.30 -12.00 -5.52
C TYR A 84 18.31 -11.11 -6.29
N GLU A 85 17.99 -10.66 -7.51
CA GLU A 85 18.81 -9.75 -8.33
C GLU A 85 18.42 -8.27 -8.15
N MET A 86 17.42 -7.97 -7.33
CA MET A 86 16.86 -6.63 -7.15
C MET A 86 17.21 -6.05 -5.77
N SER A 87 17.37 -4.72 -5.71
CA SER A 87 17.43 -4.00 -4.44
C SER A 87 16.08 -4.03 -3.71
N GLY A 88 16.08 -3.79 -2.38
CA GLY A 88 14.85 -3.70 -1.59
C GLY A 88 13.83 -2.72 -2.18
N GLY A 89 14.29 -1.51 -2.58
CA GLY A 89 13.42 -0.52 -3.23
C GLY A 89 12.85 -0.99 -4.56
N GLN A 90 13.60 -1.75 -5.36
CA GLN A 90 13.10 -2.34 -6.60
C GLN A 90 12.06 -3.43 -6.33
N LYS A 91 12.33 -4.33 -5.37
CA LYS A 91 11.37 -5.36 -4.93
C LYS A 91 10.06 -4.75 -4.47
N GLN A 92 10.12 -3.70 -3.66
CA GLN A 92 8.91 -3.04 -3.16
C GLN A 92 8.10 -2.36 -4.26
N ARG A 93 8.76 -1.74 -5.24
CA ARG A 93 8.05 -1.17 -6.40
C ARG A 93 7.43 -2.26 -7.27
N VAL A 94 8.09 -3.41 -7.45
CA VAL A 94 7.50 -4.58 -8.14
C VAL A 94 6.30 -5.14 -7.35
N ALA A 95 6.39 -5.26 -6.03
CA ALA A 95 5.28 -5.68 -5.18
C ALA A 95 4.10 -4.69 -5.26
N SER A 96 4.40 -3.40 -5.29
CA SER A 96 3.39 -2.35 -5.49
C SER A 96 2.75 -2.44 -6.88
N ALA A 97 3.55 -2.66 -7.93
CA ALA A 97 3.03 -2.88 -9.29
C ALA A 97 2.04 -4.04 -9.33
N ARG A 98 2.40 -5.17 -8.72
CA ARG A 98 1.52 -6.34 -8.60
C ARG A 98 0.22 -6.02 -7.86
N ALA A 99 0.27 -5.20 -6.82
CA ALA A 99 -0.90 -4.84 -6.02
C ALA A 99 -1.87 -3.90 -6.75
N ILE A 100 -1.37 -3.01 -7.62
CA ILE A 100 -2.18 -1.97 -8.26
C ILE A 100 -2.63 -2.31 -9.69
N ILE A 101 -1.94 -3.24 -10.37
CA ILE A 101 -2.20 -3.54 -11.78
C ILE A 101 -3.60 -4.10 -12.05
N THR A 102 -4.21 -4.65 -11.00
CA THR A 102 -5.59 -5.16 -11.02
C THR A 102 -6.64 -4.06 -10.84
N GLU A 103 -6.22 -2.80 -10.69
CA GLU A 103 -7.08 -1.64 -10.43
C GLU A 103 -8.02 -1.85 -9.25
N PRO A 104 -7.49 -2.23 -8.06
CA PRO A 104 -8.30 -2.54 -6.91
C PRO A 104 -9.00 -1.29 -6.36
N LYS A 105 -10.15 -1.46 -5.71
CA LYS A 105 -10.86 -0.38 -5.01
C LYS A 105 -10.21 -0.02 -3.68
N LEU A 106 -9.55 -0.99 -3.06
CA LEU A 106 -8.85 -0.82 -1.78
C LEU A 106 -7.46 -1.45 -1.85
N ILE A 107 -6.45 -0.69 -1.46
CA ILE A 107 -5.09 -1.18 -1.27
C ILE A 107 -4.79 -1.16 0.23
N LEU A 108 -4.36 -2.31 0.75
CA LEU A 108 -3.86 -2.44 2.12
C LEU A 108 -2.34 -2.45 2.07
N ALA A 109 -1.69 -1.51 2.72
CA ALA A 109 -0.24 -1.39 2.79
C ALA A 109 0.22 -1.52 4.25
N ASP A 110 0.97 -2.58 4.53
CA ASP A 110 1.51 -2.88 5.84
C ASP A 110 3.00 -2.56 5.86
N GLU A 111 3.39 -1.51 6.59
CA GLU A 111 4.76 -0.98 6.68
C GLU A 111 5.47 -0.93 5.32
N PRO A 112 4.91 -0.27 4.28
CA PRO A 112 5.41 -0.39 2.91
C PRO A 112 6.82 0.15 2.71
N THR A 113 7.33 0.91 3.68
CA THR A 113 8.67 1.52 3.68
C THR A 113 9.63 0.87 4.68
N GLY A 114 9.17 -0.05 5.51
CA GLY A 114 9.93 -0.58 6.65
C GLY A 114 11.25 -1.27 6.30
N ALA A 115 11.37 -1.83 5.08
CA ALA A 115 12.58 -2.48 4.59
C ALA A 115 13.42 -1.59 3.63
N LEU A 116 13.14 -0.27 3.55
CA LEU A 116 13.72 0.63 2.57
C LEU A 116 14.61 1.71 3.20
N ASP A 117 15.62 2.15 2.47
CA ASP A 117 16.33 3.39 2.77
C ASP A 117 15.44 4.62 2.51
N SER A 118 15.82 5.76 3.08
CA SER A 118 15.03 7.01 3.02
C SER A 118 14.74 7.49 1.59
N LYS A 119 15.69 7.28 0.65
CA LYS A 119 15.52 7.67 -0.75
C LYS A 119 14.49 6.78 -1.45
N SER A 120 14.61 5.48 -1.27
CA SER A 120 13.66 4.48 -1.82
C SER A 120 12.27 4.65 -1.22
N SER A 121 12.16 4.92 0.09
CA SER A 121 10.90 5.22 0.78
C SER A 121 10.20 6.41 0.18
N LYS A 122 10.92 7.54 0.01
CA LYS A 122 10.39 8.75 -0.60
C LYS A 122 9.86 8.48 -2.02
N MET A 123 10.67 7.82 -2.86
CA MET A 123 10.28 7.48 -4.23
C MET A 123 9.02 6.62 -4.27
N LEU A 124 8.94 5.60 -3.41
CA LEU A 124 7.77 4.73 -3.32
C LEU A 124 6.50 5.50 -2.94
N LEU A 125 6.58 6.31 -1.87
CA LEU A 125 5.44 7.07 -1.35
C LEU A 125 4.93 8.11 -2.35
N GLU A 126 5.83 8.78 -3.08
CA GLU A 126 5.45 9.70 -4.17
C GLU A 126 4.71 8.96 -5.29
N LYS A 127 5.16 7.75 -5.66
CA LYS A 127 4.50 6.92 -6.67
C LYS A 127 3.14 6.40 -6.19
N ILE A 128 3.06 5.92 -4.96
CA ILE A 128 1.79 5.47 -4.36
C ILE A 128 0.77 6.63 -4.29
N SER A 129 1.22 7.82 -3.86
CA SER A 129 0.36 9.01 -3.82
C SER A 129 -0.14 9.42 -5.21
N TYR A 130 0.74 9.38 -6.22
CA TYR A 130 0.35 9.64 -7.61
C TYR A 130 -0.73 8.66 -8.09
N LEU A 131 -0.53 7.37 -7.83
CA LEU A 131 -1.47 6.32 -8.24
C LEU A 131 -2.81 6.40 -7.49
N ASN A 132 -2.80 6.79 -6.23
CA ASN A 132 -4.03 7.07 -5.47
C ASN A 132 -4.89 8.13 -6.17
N ILE A 133 -4.25 9.24 -6.60
CA ILE A 133 -4.95 10.31 -7.32
C ILE A 133 -5.41 9.85 -8.70
N LYS A 134 -4.53 9.17 -9.47
CA LYS A 134 -4.81 8.72 -10.83
C LYS A 134 -5.94 7.68 -10.88
N ASN A 135 -5.87 6.68 -10.00
CA ASN A 135 -6.77 5.51 -10.04
C ASN A 135 -7.97 5.64 -9.10
N MET A 136 -8.05 6.71 -8.31
CA MET A 136 -9.12 6.92 -7.31
C MET A 136 -9.26 5.76 -6.30
N ALA A 137 -8.22 4.92 -6.15
CA ALA A 137 -8.22 3.80 -5.22
C ALA A 137 -8.02 4.28 -3.78
N THR A 138 -8.78 3.76 -2.84
CA THR A 138 -8.52 4.01 -1.41
C THR A 138 -7.29 3.24 -0.97
N ILE A 139 -6.34 3.91 -0.31
CA ILE A 139 -5.15 3.27 0.27
C ILE A 139 -5.24 3.35 1.79
N LEU A 140 -5.32 2.21 2.44
CA LEU A 140 -5.22 2.08 3.89
C LEU A 140 -3.82 1.59 4.24
N MET A 141 -3.03 2.45 4.88
CA MET A 141 -1.65 2.17 5.24
C MET A 141 -1.51 2.04 6.76
N VAL A 142 -0.81 1.01 7.20
CA VAL A 142 -0.36 0.86 8.59
C VAL A 142 1.12 1.19 8.64
N THR A 143 1.52 2.09 9.54
CA THR A 143 2.92 2.44 9.74
C THR A 143 3.12 3.05 11.12
N HIS A 144 4.32 2.91 11.67
CA HIS A 144 4.78 3.62 12.86
C HIS A 144 5.71 4.80 12.51
N ASP A 145 5.98 5.02 11.23
CA ASP A 145 6.85 6.09 10.74
C ASP A 145 6.05 7.34 10.37
N ALA A 146 6.31 8.44 11.09
CA ALA A 146 5.63 9.72 10.88
C ALA A 146 5.89 10.31 9.48
N PHE A 147 7.09 10.07 8.90
CA PHE A 147 7.40 10.52 7.55
C PHE A 147 6.48 9.83 6.54
N THR A 148 6.31 8.52 6.64
CA THR A 148 5.40 7.73 5.80
C THR A 148 3.96 8.19 6.00
N ALA A 149 3.50 8.38 7.24
CA ALA A 149 2.15 8.86 7.56
C ALA A 149 1.86 10.24 6.96
N SER A 150 2.88 11.12 6.83
CA SER A 150 2.71 12.47 6.27
C SER A 150 2.27 12.52 4.79
N TYR A 151 2.35 11.41 4.08
CA TYR A 151 1.86 11.29 2.69
C TYR A 151 0.35 11.03 2.61
N ALA A 152 -0.28 10.63 3.73
CA ALA A 152 -1.72 10.39 3.78
C ALA A 152 -2.52 11.70 3.80
N SER A 153 -3.81 11.62 3.43
CA SER A 153 -4.79 12.69 3.62
C SER A 153 -5.42 12.68 5.01
N ARG A 154 -5.38 11.53 5.68
CA ARG A 154 -5.96 11.28 7.01
C ARG A 154 -5.08 10.32 7.79
N VAL A 155 -4.79 10.64 9.03
CA VAL A 155 -4.03 9.79 9.95
C VAL A 155 -4.87 9.51 11.19
N ILE A 156 -4.99 8.23 11.55
CA ILE A 156 -5.68 7.78 12.75
C ILE A 156 -4.63 7.16 13.68
N PHE A 157 -4.51 7.70 14.88
CA PHE A 157 -3.62 7.17 15.90
C PHE A 157 -4.36 6.18 16.77
N ILE A 158 -3.77 4.99 16.94
CA ILE A 158 -4.33 3.92 17.75
C ILE A 158 -3.40 3.67 18.94
N LYS A 159 -3.95 3.68 20.14
CA LYS A 159 -3.26 3.33 21.40
C LYS A 159 -4.13 2.33 22.16
N ASP A 160 -3.56 1.24 22.63
CA ASP A 160 -4.24 0.21 23.42
C ASP A 160 -5.55 -0.30 22.79
N GLY A 161 -5.54 -0.45 21.46
CA GLY A 161 -6.71 -0.93 20.68
C GLY A 161 -7.84 0.08 20.55
N ARG A 162 -7.62 1.35 20.88
CA ARG A 162 -8.60 2.45 20.75
C ARG A 162 -8.07 3.58 19.89
N ILE A 163 -8.97 4.31 19.25
CA ILE A 163 -8.60 5.54 18.56
C ILE A 163 -8.21 6.57 19.62
N PHE A 164 -6.96 7.04 19.56
CA PHE A 164 -6.42 8.08 20.42
C PHE A 164 -6.62 9.47 19.84
N ASN A 165 -6.29 9.65 18.56
CA ASN A 165 -6.43 10.92 17.87
C ASN A 165 -6.64 10.69 16.36
N GLU A 166 -7.11 11.73 15.68
CA GLU A 166 -7.30 11.75 14.22
C GLU A 166 -6.84 13.10 13.68
N LEU A 167 -6.02 13.08 12.62
CA LEU A 167 -5.60 14.27 11.88
C LEU A 167 -6.04 14.19 10.43
N LEU A 168 -6.59 15.30 9.92
CA LEU A 168 -6.91 15.49 8.51
C LEU A 168 -5.94 16.51 7.91
N ARG A 169 -5.39 16.25 6.74
CA ARG A 169 -4.41 17.14 6.11
C ARG A 169 -4.99 18.48 5.63
N GLU A 170 -6.23 18.51 5.15
CA GLU A 170 -7.07 19.69 4.83
C GLU A 170 -6.32 20.89 4.19
N GLY A 171 -5.63 20.65 3.09
CA GLY A 171 -4.92 21.70 2.34
C GLY A 171 -3.56 22.12 2.91
N ARG A 172 -3.16 21.61 4.09
CA ARG A 172 -1.80 21.79 4.62
C ARG A 172 -0.75 21.17 3.71
N ASN A 173 0.41 21.79 3.61
CA ASN A 173 1.52 21.15 2.95
C ASN A 173 2.04 19.95 3.75
N ARG A 174 2.81 19.07 3.12
CA ARG A 174 3.27 17.84 3.75
C ARG A 174 4.17 18.07 4.97
N LYS A 175 4.96 19.16 4.99
CA LYS A 175 5.84 19.47 6.11
C LYS A 175 5.03 19.87 7.34
N GLU A 176 4.09 20.78 7.19
CA GLU A 176 3.18 21.20 8.27
C GLU A 176 2.41 19.99 8.83
N PHE A 177 1.91 19.12 7.95
CA PHE A 177 1.19 17.92 8.38
C PHE A 177 2.11 16.91 9.11
N PHE A 178 3.38 16.80 8.68
CA PHE A 178 4.38 15.99 9.40
C PHE A 178 4.63 16.55 10.81
N ASP A 179 4.76 17.85 10.96
CA ASP A 179 4.97 18.51 12.26
C ASP A 179 3.77 18.24 13.19
N ASP A 180 2.52 18.36 12.70
CA ASP A 180 1.31 18.01 13.46
C ASP A 180 1.30 16.52 13.89
N ILE A 181 1.74 15.60 13.02
CA ILE A 181 1.86 14.18 13.34
C ILE A 181 2.88 13.97 14.47
N MET A 182 4.03 14.65 14.39
CA MET A 182 5.08 14.56 15.42
C MET A 182 4.62 15.07 16.78
N ASP A 183 3.80 16.10 16.83
CA ASP A 183 3.21 16.60 18.07
C ASP A 183 2.35 15.52 18.75
N VAL A 184 1.49 14.84 17.98
CA VAL A 184 0.67 13.73 18.52
C VAL A 184 1.53 12.53 18.94
N VAL A 185 2.57 12.17 18.16
CA VAL A 185 3.51 11.09 18.53
C VAL A 185 4.23 11.41 19.83
N THR A 186 4.62 12.67 20.02
CA THR A 186 5.27 13.13 21.27
C THR A 186 4.34 13.02 22.48
N MET A 187 3.06 13.36 22.32
CA MET A 187 2.05 13.18 23.37
C MET A 187 1.87 11.69 23.71
N LEU A 188 1.82 10.82 22.70
CA LEU A 188 1.73 9.37 22.88
C LEU A 188 2.92 8.80 23.67
N GLY A 189 4.14 9.29 23.39
CA GLY A 189 5.38 8.87 24.07
C GLY A 189 5.54 9.49 25.46
N GLY A 190 5.06 10.72 25.66
CA GLY A 190 5.14 11.43 26.96
C GLY A 190 4.31 10.76 28.05
N GLU A 191 3.13 10.25 27.74
CA GLU A 191 2.30 9.51 28.70
C GLU A 191 2.91 8.15 29.14
N LEU A 192 3.89 7.61 28.40
CA LEU A 192 4.65 6.43 28.81
C LEU A 192 5.73 6.77 29.86
N ASN A 193 6.22 8.01 29.88
CA ASN A 193 7.22 8.46 30.87
C ASN A 193 6.59 8.84 32.22
N ASP A 194 5.29 9.18 32.25
CA ASP A 194 4.56 9.47 33.50
C ASP A 194 4.06 8.20 34.22
N ALA A 195 4.28 7.01 33.64
CA ALA A 195 3.90 5.71 34.20
C ALA A 195 5.04 4.99 34.95
N PHE A 196 6.20 5.61 35.07
CA PHE A 196 7.35 5.19 35.88
C PHE A 196 7.75 6.30 36.86
#